data_c71e6c6a4dabd1081bbfa304776677c4
#
_entry.id   c71e6c6a4dabd1081bbfa304776677c4
#
_cell.length_a   1.000
_cell.length_b   1.000
_cell.length_c   1.000
_cell.angle_alpha   90.00
_cell.angle_beta   90.00
_cell.angle_gamma   90.00
#
_symmetry.space_group_name_H-M   'P 1'
#
loop_
_entity.id
_entity.type
_entity.pdbx_description
1 polymer ?
#
loop_
_entity_poly.entity_id
_entity_poly.type
_entity_poly.pdbx_seq_one_letter_code
_entity_poly.pdbx_strand_id
1 'polypeptide(L)'
;MDGPPAVALGVEKRHGNVMSRPPRPVDEGLPNSRDIALIFYLGAVMVIGTLVVFFLAGGGVYGNECSLAPFTDDTDAGFSQQDCLQGDEAALSAWENYSESTFADAQTMTFAVFIVFQLFNVLNCRSEKESLFSLGLFSNKAINYAILASGLLLFTFVHFSTLPLPLIGIEFGNLLSTTPLKRIDWIVLVAVASTVLLVEEFRKFMMNSGFFRVRR
;
A
#
# COMPACT_ATOMS: atom_id res chain seq x y z
N MET A 1 -12.36 3.08 2.68
CA MET A 1 -12.06 1.65 2.41
C MET A 1 -11.99 0.80 3.67
N ASP A 2 -11.82 1.39 4.85
CA ASP A 2 -11.60 0.65 6.11
C ASP A 2 -12.87 0.11 6.77
N GLY A 3 -14.06 0.56 6.37
CA GLY A 3 -15.32 0.16 6.97
C GLY A 3 -15.58 -1.36 6.94
N PRO A 4 -15.64 -2.02 5.78
CA PRO A 4 -15.90 -3.45 5.71
C PRO A 4 -14.87 -4.31 6.46
N PRO A 5 -13.53 -4.07 6.35
CA PRO A 5 -12.54 -4.79 7.11
C PRO A 5 -12.64 -4.58 8.62
N ALA A 6 -12.94 -3.35 9.08
CA ALA A 6 -13.10 -3.05 10.50
C ALA A 6 -14.30 -3.80 11.11
N VAL A 7 -15.44 -3.82 10.41
CA VAL A 7 -16.61 -4.60 10.83
C VAL A 7 -16.30 -6.10 10.86
N ALA A 8 -15.54 -6.58 9.86
CA ALA A 8 -15.16 -7.99 9.79
C ALA A 8 -14.21 -8.42 10.93
N LEU A 9 -13.35 -7.50 11.42
CA LEU A 9 -12.55 -7.73 12.64
C LEU A 9 -13.43 -7.87 13.89
N GLY A 10 -14.54 -7.14 13.96
CA GLY A 10 -15.48 -7.21 15.09
C GLY A 10 -16.17 -8.57 15.26
N VAL A 11 -16.23 -9.39 14.21
CA VAL A 11 -16.78 -10.77 14.25
C VAL A 11 -15.68 -11.84 14.33
N GLU A 12 -14.41 -11.45 14.60
CA GLU A 12 -13.31 -12.38 14.79
C GLU A 12 -13.56 -13.30 15.98
N LYS A 13 -13.23 -14.58 15.81
CA LYS A 13 -13.36 -15.57 16.88
C LYS A 13 -12.31 -15.31 17.97
N ARG A 14 -12.65 -15.62 19.21
CA ARG A 14 -11.69 -15.56 20.32
C ARG A 14 -10.49 -16.48 20.05
N HIS A 15 -9.29 -15.92 20.16
CA HIS A 15 -8.04 -16.64 20.02
C HIS A 15 -7.40 -16.86 21.39
N GLY A 16 -6.85 -18.07 21.60
CA GLY A 16 -6.16 -18.43 22.83
C GLY A 16 -7.05 -18.47 24.08
N ASN A 17 -6.44 -18.67 25.23
CA ASN A 17 -7.15 -18.73 26.50
C ASN A 17 -7.24 -17.33 27.13
N VAL A 18 -8.19 -16.53 26.67
CA VAL A 18 -8.39 -15.13 27.14
C VAL A 18 -8.67 -15.09 28.65
N MET A 19 -9.32 -16.14 29.20
CA MET A 19 -9.70 -16.20 30.61
C MET A 19 -8.54 -16.55 31.55
N SER A 20 -7.40 -17.00 31.02
CA SER A 20 -6.19 -17.27 31.82
C SER A 20 -5.34 -16.01 32.09
N ARG A 21 -5.69 -14.88 31.48
CA ARG A 21 -4.97 -13.62 31.69
C ARG A 21 -5.61 -12.83 32.81
N PRO A 22 -4.80 -12.19 33.69
CA PRO A 22 -5.36 -11.28 34.69
C PRO A 22 -6.09 -10.13 34.01
N PRO A 23 -7.12 -9.56 34.69
CA PRO A 23 -7.79 -8.37 34.21
C PRO A 23 -6.80 -7.21 34.00
N ARG A 24 -7.08 -6.37 33.02
CA ARG A 24 -6.28 -5.17 32.76
C ARG A 24 -6.39 -4.20 33.95
N PRO A 25 -5.29 -3.59 34.41
CA PRO A 25 -5.36 -2.57 35.45
C PRO A 25 -6.28 -1.41 35.04
N VAL A 26 -7.08 -0.89 35.97
CA VAL A 26 -8.04 0.19 35.69
C VAL A 26 -7.32 1.50 35.30
N ASP A 27 -6.10 1.68 35.79
CA ASP A 27 -5.28 2.87 35.56
C ASP A 27 -4.52 2.85 34.22
N GLU A 28 -4.59 1.74 33.47
CA GLU A 28 -3.93 1.61 32.19
C GLU A 28 -4.77 2.30 31.10
N GLY A 29 -4.30 3.47 30.62
CA GLY A 29 -4.95 4.23 29.54
C GLY A 29 -4.96 3.44 28.20
N LEU A 30 -5.98 3.69 27.40
CA LEU A 30 -6.09 3.18 26.03
C LEU A 30 -5.93 4.36 25.06
N PRO A 31 -5.00 4.31 24.09
CA PRO A 31 -3.99 3.27 23.83
C PRO A 31 -2.78 3.35 24.77
N ASN A 32 -2.13 2.22 25.03
CA ASN A 32 -0.89 2.19 25.80
C ASN A 32 0.30 2.68 24.94
N SER A 33 1.38 3.13 25.57
CA SER A 33 2.62 3.59 24.88
C SER A 33 3.17 2.55 23.89
N ARG A 34 3.00 1.26 24.18
CA ARG A 34 3.39 0.16 23.28
C ARG A 34 2.52 0.10 22.02
N ASP A 35 1.21 0.32 22.18
CA ASP A 35 0.27 0.32 21.06
C ASP A 35 0.57 1.52 20.15
N ILE A 36 0.85 2.67 20.74
CA ILE A 36 1.26 3.88 20.01
C ILE A 36 2.56 3.63 19.24
N ALA A 37 3.57 3.05 19.88
CA ALA A 37 4.84 2.74 19.24
C ALA A 37 4.66 1.74 18.06
N LEU A 38 3.76 0.76 18.20
CA LEU A 38 3.44 -0.18 17.13
C LEU A 38 2.76 0.50 15.94
N ILE A 39 1.82 1.41 16.21
CA ILE A 39 1.15 2.19 15.17
C ILE A 39 2.17 3.01 14.37
N PHE A 40 3.06 3.73 15.05
CA PHE A 40 4.12 4.50 14.39
C PHE A 40 5.10 3.62 13.62
N TYR A 41 5.47 2.47 14.16
CA TYR A 41 6.36 1.52 13.50
C TYR A 41 5.75 0.96 12.20
N LEU A 42 4.52 0.46 12.24
CA LEU A 42 3.84 -0.02 11.04
C LEU A 42 3.54 1.10 10.05
N GLY A 43 3.14 2.28 10.56
CA GLY A 43 2.96 3.46 9.74
C GLY A 43 4.23 3.87 9.00
N ALA A 44 5.39 3.84 9.65
CA ALA A 44 6.68 4.14 9.02
C ALA A 44 7.02 3.14 7.91
N VAL A 45 6.78 1.84 8.14
CA VAL A 45 6.98 0.80 7.09
C VAL A 45 6.13 1.09 5.86
N MET A 46 4.84 1.43 6.07
CA MET A 46 3.93 1.74 4.98
C MET A 46 4.35 3.00 4.22
N VAL A 47 4.73 4.07 4.94
CA VAL A 47 5.20 5.33 4.33
C VAL A 47 6.46 5.09 3.50
N ILE A 48 7.46 4.40 4.07
CA ILE A 48 8.70 4.09 3.34
C ILE A 48 8.39 3.24 2.10
N GLY A 49 7.59 2.18 2.23
CA GLY A 49 7.21 1.34 1.10
C GLY A 49 6.45 2.10 0.01
N THR A 50 5.56 3.01 0.40
CA THR A 50 4.81 3.88 -0.52
C THR A 50 5.74 4.83 -1.26
N LEU A 51 6.70 5.47 -0.56
CA LEU A 51 7.69 6.35 -1.17
C LEU A 51 8.61 5.59 -2.12
N VAL A 52 9.04 4.39 -1.74
CA VAL A 52 9.85 3.53 -2.63
C VAL A 52 9.11 3.24 -3.93
N VAL A 53 7.84 2.85 -3.86
CA VAL A 53 7.03 2.61 -5.06
C VAL A 53 6.88 3.88 -5.89
N PHE A 54 6.63 5.03 -5.25
CA PHE A 54 6.51 6.31 -5.96
C PHE A 54 7.77 6.63 -6.77
N PHE A 55 8.95 6.53 -6.16
CA PHE A 55 10.21 6.82 -6.84
C PHE A 55 10.57 5.76 -7.89
N LEU A 56 10.31 4.48 -7.64
CA LEU A 56 10.53 3.40 -8.62
C LEU A 56 9.60 3.52 -9.83
N ALA A 57 8.40 4.05 -9.64
CA ALA A 57 7.45 4.29 -10.73
C ALA A 57 7.73 5.58 -11.52
N GLY A 58 8.81 6.29 -11.21
CA GLY A 58 9.19 7.52 -11.92
C GLY A 58 8.59 8.80 -11.35
N GLY A 59 8.03 8.78 -10.15
CA GLY A 59 7.47 9.97 -9.52
C GLY A 59 8.46 11.10 -9.25
N GLY A 60 9.75 10.83 -9.33
CA GLY A 60 10.82 11.84 -9.25
C GLY A 60 11.13 12.54 -10.59
N VAL A 61 10.52 12.12 -11.68
CA VAL A 61 10.78 12.65 -13.04
C VAL A 61 9.96 13.91 -13.33
N TYR A 62 9.01 14.24 -12.47
CA TYR A 62 8.16 15.41 -12.66
C TYR A 62 8.95 16.72 -12.50
N GLY A 63 9.02 17.51 -13.58
CA GLY A 63 9.67 18.82 -13.62
C GLY A 63 10.30 19.13 -14.97
N ASN A 64 10.67 20.40 -15.17
CA ASN A 64 11.20 20.94 -16.43
C ASN A 64 12.68 20.58 -16.70
N GLU A 65 13.30 19.71 -15.92
CA GLU A 65 14.69 19.36 -16.08
C GLU A 65 14.85 17.98 -16.72
N CYS A 66 15.21 17.96 -17.99
CA CYS A 66 15.55 16.74 -18.74
C CYS A 66 16.67 15.87 -18.09
N SER A 67 17.30 16.35 -17.02
CA SER A 67 18.40 15.70 -16.32
C SER A 67 17.98 14.64 -15.32
N LEU A 68 16.69 14.58 -14.97
CA LEU A 68 16.16 13.73 -13.89
C LEU A 68 15.56 12.39 -14.37
N ALA A 69 16.00 11.85 -15.51
CA ALA A 69 15.64 10.48 -15.94
C ALA A 69 16.69 9.45 -15.48
N PRO A 70 16.79 9.13 -14.16
CA PRO A 70 17.87 8.26 -13.69
C PRO A 70 17.60 6.77 -13.89
N PHE A 71 16.41 6.35 -14.31
CA PHE A 71 16.03 4.92 -14.30
C PHE A 71 15.27 4.42 -15.53
N THR A 72 15.01 5.26 -16.50
CA THR A 72 14.36 4.83 -17.74
C THR A 72 15.36 4.94 -18.89
N ASP A 73 16.05 3.86 -19.15
CA ASP A 73 16.70 3.58 -20.43
C ASP A 73 15.60 3.20 -21.46
N ASP A 74 14.49 3.95 -21.42
CA ASP A 74 13.34 3.75 -22.28
C ASP A 74 13.64 4.43 -23.62
N THR A 75 14.34 3.67 -24.47
CA THR A 75 14.50 3.95 -25.89
C THR A 75 13.18 4.11 -26.65
N ASP A 76 12.04 3.81 -25.98
CA ASP A 76 10.70 3.94 -26.55
C ASP A 76 10.11 5.36 -26.44
N ALA A 77 10.74 6.26 -25.69
CA ALA A 77 10.25 7.64 -25.54
C ALA A 77 10.44 8.51 -26.81
N GLY A 78 11.22 8.03 -27.78
CA GLY A 78 11.38 8.69 -29.09
C GLY A 78 12.21 9.97 -29.11
N PHE A 79 12.83 10.36 -27.99
CA PHE A 79 13.72 11.51 -27.88
C PHE A 79 14.97 11.17 -27.05
N SER A 80 16.10 11.82 -27.32
CA SER A 80 17.28 11.67 -26.48
C SER A 80 17.34 12.77 -25.42
N GLN A 81 17.89 12.45 -24.25
CA GLN A 81 18.17 13.44 -23.22
C GLN A 81 18.99 14.62 -23.75
N GLN A 82 19.85 14.36 -24.69
CA GLN A 82 20.75 15.37 -25.28
C GLN A 82 19.98 16.38 -26.15
N ASP A 83 18.96 15.94 -26.90
CA ASP A 83 18.11 16.81 -27.73
C ASP A 83 17.25 17.71 -26.84
N CYS A 84 16.72 17.17 -25.76
CA CYS A 84 15.97 17.92 -24.76
C CYS A 84 16.84 19.00 -24.07
N LEU A 85 18.09 18.68 -23.70
CA LEU A 85 19.03 19.64 -23.09
C LEU A 85 19.49 20.72 -24.06
N GLN A 86 19.45 20.48 -25.39
CA GLN A 86 19.77 21.45 -26.43
C GLN A 86 18.61 22.42 -26.74
N GLY A 87 17.44 22.20 -26.14
CA GLY A 87 16.29 23.09 -26.27
C GLY A 87 15.50 22.89 -27.56
N ASP A 88 15.55 21.69 -28.17
CA ASP A 88 14.67 21.34 -29.28
C ASP A 88 13.20 21.34 -28.81
N GLU A 89 12.35 22.19 -29.45
CA GLU A 89 10.95 22.31 -29.07
C GLU A 89 10.18 20.98 -29.18
N ALA A 90 10.52 20.14 -30.16
CA ALA A 90 9.90 18.84 -30.32
C ALA A 90 10.30 17.88 -29.17
N ALA A 91 11.57 17.88 -28.77
CA ALA A 91 12.07 17.08 -27.66
C ALA A 91 11.53 17.57 -26.31
N LEU A 92 11.42 18.88 -26.12
CA LEU A 92 10.83 19.47 -24.90
C LEU A 92 9.35 19.10 -24.74
N SER A 93 8.56 19.18 -25.82
CA SER A 93 7.14 18.81 -25.78
C SER A 93 6.95 17.29 -25.55
N ALA A 94 7.81 16.46 -26.14
CA ALA A 94 7.80 15.03 -25.91
C ALA A 94 8.19 14.67 -24.45
N TRP A 95 9.18 15.38 -23.88
CA TRP A 95 9.53 15.25 -22.46
C TRP A 95 8.40 15.67 -21.53
N GLU A 96 7.73 16.76 -21.78
CA GLU A 96 6.60 17.23 -20.97
C GLU A 96 5.50 16.17 -20.92
N ASN A 97 5.07 15.66 -22.08
CA ASN A 97 4.07 14.61 -22.18
C ASN A 97 4.51 13.31 -21.45
N TYR A 98 5.79 12.92 -21.60
CA TYR A 98 6.34 11.75 -20.94
C TYR A 98 6.38 11.93 -19.41
N SER A 99 6.84 13.07 -18.93
CA SER A 99 6.94 13.36 -17.50
C SER A 99 5.55 13.42 -16.84
N GLU A 100 4.57 14.00 -17.49
CA GLU A 100 3.19 14.02 -16.98
C GLU A 100 2.58 12.63 -16.92
N SER A 101 2.72 11.82 -17.97
CA SER A 101 2.19 10.47 -18.01
C SER A 101 2.86 9.56 -16.97
N THR A 102 4.18 9.64 -16.84
CA THR A 102 4.96 8.88 -15.86
C THR A 102 4.58 9.27 -14.42
N PHE A 103 4.39 10.56 -14.18
CA PHE A 103 3.95 11.05 -12.87
C PHE A 103 2.54 10.56 -12.52
N ALA A 104 1.62 10.58 -13.47
CA ALA A 104 0.26 10.06 -13.28
C ALA A 104 0.26 8.55 -12.96
N ASP A 105 1.12 7.78 -13.62
CA ASP A 105 1.33 6.36 -13.32
C ASP A 105 1.90 6.17 -11.91
N ALA A 106 2.91 6.95 -11.53
CA ALA A 106 3.49 6.91 -10.19
C ALA A 106 2.49 7.28 -9.10
N GLN A 107 1.64 8.27 -9.32
CA GLN A 107 0.56 8.63 -8.41
C GLN A 107 -0.44 7.47 -8.25
N THR A 108 -0.85 6.85 -9.35
CA THR A 108 -1.78 5.72 -9.33
C THR A 108 -1.19 4.51 -8.60
N MET A 109 0.08 4.18 -8.87
CA MET A 109 0.78 3.11 -8.16
C MET A 109 0.89 3.40 -6.66
N THR A 110 1.21 4.63 -6.29
CA THR A 110 1.30 5.09 -4.90
C THR A 110 -0.02 4.98 -4.17
N PHE A 111 -1.10 5.41 -4.79
CA PHE A 111 -2.46 5.27 -4.27
C PHE A 111 -2.84 3.79 -4.10
N ALA A 112 -2.58 2.97 -5.12
CA ALA A 112 -2.92 1.55 -5.09
C ALA A 112 -2.11 0.79 -4.02
N VAL A 113 -0.79 1.01 -3.90
CA VAL A 113 0.04 0.34 -2.90
C VAL A 113 -0.38 0.71 -1.48
N PHE A 114 -0.74 1.98 -1.25
CA PHE A 114 -1.22 2.41 0.06
C PHE A 114 -2.48 1.66 0.49
N ILE A 115 -3.43 1.47 -0.44
CA ILE A 115 -4.65 0.69 -0.16
C ILE A 115 -4.31 -0.78 0.11
N VAL A 116 -3.44 -1.39 -0.71
CA VAL A 116 -3.04 -2.79 -0.51
C VAL A 116 -2.30 -2.98 0.81
N PHE A 117 -1.47 -2.02 1.23
CA PHE A 117 -0.88 -2.02 2.58
C PHE A 117 -1.94 -2.06 3.67
N GLN A 118 -3.00 -1.25 3.56
CA GLN A 118 -4.08 -1.23 4.53
C GLN A 118 -4.81 -2.58 4.58
N LEU A 119 -5.08 -3.19 3.42
CA LEU A 119 -5.71 -4.51 3.35
C LEU A 119 -4.86 -5.59 4.03
N PHE A 120 -3.55 -5.57 3.84
CA PHE A 120 -2.64 -6.51 4.50
C PHE A 120 -2.51 -6.21 5.99
N ASN A 121 -2.50 -4.93 6.37
CA ASN A 121 -2.44 -4.55 7.78
C ASN A 121 -3.66 -5.01 8.58
N VAL A 122 -4.83 -5.11 7.96
CA VAL A 122 -6.01 -5.71 8.60
C VAL A 122 -5.75 -7.14 9.06
N LEU A 123 -4.96 -7.92 8.30
CA LEU A 123 -4.56 -9.27 8.69
C LEU A 123 -3.65 -9.25 9.93
N ASN A 124 -2.79 -8.26 10.06
CA ASN A 124 -1.94 -8.08 11.24
C ASN A 124 -2.75 -7.75 12.50
N CYS A 125 -3.84 -6.99 12.35
CA CYS A 125 -4.72 -6.59 13.45
C CYS A 125 -5.53 -7.74 14.08
N ARG A 126 -5.51 -8.94 13.47
CA ARG A 126 -6.22 -10.12 14.01
C ARG A 126 -5.65 -10.61 15.35
N SER A 127 -4.36 -10.49 15.55
CA SER A 127 -3.70 -10.83 16.82
C SER A 127 -2.40 -10.07 17.01
N GLU A 128 -2.17 -9.55 18.21
CA GLU A 128 -0.93 -8.87 18.57
C GLU A 128 0.23 -9.83 18.90
N LYS A 129 -0.07 -11.06 19.29
CA LYS A 129 0.90 -12.01 19.85
C LYS A 129 1.05 -13.28 19.03
N GLU A 130 -0.04 -13.74 18.42
CA GLU A 130 -0.06 -14.98 17.66
C GLU A 130 0.31 -14.72 16.21
N SER A 131 1.11 -15.61 15.63
CA SER A 131 1.46 -15.53 14.22
C SER A 131 0.21 -15.69 13.36
N LEU A 132 0.13 -14.91 12.29
CA LEU A 132 -0.94 -15.00 11.30
C LEU A 132 -1.04 -16.40 10.68
N PHE A 133 0.10 -17.08 10.54
CA PHE A 133 0.15 -18.44 10.00
C PHE A 133 -0.40 -19.46 10.99
N SER A 134 -0.24 -19.27 12.31
CA SER A 134 -0.82 -20.15 13.32
C SER A 134 -2.33 -19.98 13.46
N LEU A 135 -2.83 -18.77 13.24
CA LEU A 135 -4.27 -18.47 13.22
C LEU A 135 -4.97 -18.99 11.97
N GLY A 136 -4.19 -19.18 10.89
CA GLY A 136 -4.71 -19.52 9.56
C GLY A 136 -5.26 -18.31 8.82
N LEU A 137 -4.65 -17.99 7.68
CA LEU A 137 -5.01 -16.84 6.83
C LEU A 137 -6.49 -16.80 6.46
N PHE A 138 -7.07 -17.96 6.17
CA PHE A 138 -8.45 -18.10 5.69
C PHE A 138 -9.46 -18.50 6.76
N SER A 139 -9.10 -18.47 8.05
CA SER A 139 -9.98 -18.90 9.13
C SER A 139 -11.17 -17.98 9.36
N ASN A 140 -11.03 -16.67 9.10
CA ASN A 140 -12.14 -15.71 9.16
C ASN A 140 -12.65 -15.37 7.76
N LYS A 141 -13.79 -15.95 7.40
CA LYS A 141 -14.43 -15.73 6.10
C LYS A 141 -14.86 -14.26 5.91
N ALA A 142 -15.28 -13.57 6.98
CA ALA A 142 -15.73 -12.19 6.90
C ALA A 142 -14.59 -11.25 6.49
N ILE A 143 -13.41 -11.40 7.08
CA ILE A 143 -12.21 -10.63 6.72
C ILE A 143 -11.80 -10.92 5.28
N ASN A 144 -11.79 -12.20 4.88
CA ASN A 144 -11.41 -12.58 3.52
C ASN A 144 -12.37 -11.99 2.47
N TYR A 145 -13.67 -12.00 2.73
CA TYR A 145 -14.65 -11.35 1.83
C TYR A 145 -14.47 -9.82 1.82
N ALA A 146 -14.19 -9.20 2.96
CA ALA A 146 -13.95 -7.76 3.04
C ALA A 146 -12.70 -7.36 2.25
N ILE A 147 -11.59 -8.10 2.39
CA ILE A 147 -10.35 -7.87 1.65
C ILE A 147 -10.59 -8.07 0.14
N LEU A 148 -11.28 -9.17 -0.23
CA LEU A 148 -11.59 -9.44 -1.63
C LEU A 148 -12.47 -8.34 -2.25
N ALA A 149 -13.52 -7.92 -1.54
CA ALA A 149 -14.42 -6.87 -2.02
C ALA A 149 -13.68 -5.52 -2.16
N SER A 150 -12.85 -5.15 -1.17
CA SER A 150 -12.05 -3.92 -1.25
C SER A 150 -10.99 -3.97 -2.34
N GLY A 151 -10.35 -5.13 -2.55
CA GLY A 151 -9.37 -5.33 -3.63
C GLY A 151 -10.03 -5.28 -5.03
N LEU A 152 -11.22 -5.90 -5.18
CA LEU A 152 -12.00 -5.81 -6.42
C LEU A 152 -12.45 -4.39 -6.70
N LEU A 153 -12.85 -3.65 -5.67
CA LEU A 153 -13.22 -2.25 -5.79
C LEU A 153 -12.02 -1.41 -6.25
N LEU A 154 -10.85 -1.59 -5.64
CA LEU A 154 -9.62 -0.93 -6.07
C LEU A 154 -9.29 -1.25 -7.53
N PHE A 155 -9.31 -2.53 -7.90
CA PHE A 155 -9.06 -2.96 -9.27
C PHE A 155 -10.03 -2.32 -10.26
N THR A 156 -11.31 -2.26 -9.90
CA THR A 156 -12.35 -1.63 -10.71
C THR A 156 -12.06 -0.14 -10.88
N PHE A 157 -11.75 0.59 -9.81
CA PHE A 157 -11.44 2.01 -9.89
C PHE A 157 -10.21 2.31 -10.75
N VAL A 158 -9.18 1.49 -10.67
CA VAL A 158 -7.95 1.70 -11.46
C VAL A 158 -8.15 1.35 -12.92
N HIS A 159 -8.84 0.24 -13.25
CA HIS A 159 -8.94 -0.24 -14.63
C HIS A 159 -10.14 0.32 -15.39
N PHE A 160 -11.23 0.63 -14.70
CA PHE A 160 -12.46 1.14 -15.32
C PHE A 160 -12.61 2.66 -15.17
N SER A 161 -11.56 3.35 -14.74
CA SER A 161 -11.54 4.81 -14.66
C SER A 161 -11.83 5.50 -16.01
N THR A 162 -11.48 4.84 -17.11
CA THR A 162 -11.67 5.34 -18.48
C THR A 162 -12.99 4.90 -19.11
N LEU A 163 -13.78 4.03 -18.46
CA LEU A 163 -15.07 3.60 -19.01
C LEU A 163 -16.13 4.67 -18.73
N PRO A 164 -16.74 5.26 -19.78
CA PRO A 164 -17.91 6.10 -19.60
C PRO A 164 -19.05 5.21 -19.08
N LEU A 165 -19.47 5.40 -17.84
CA LEU A 165 -20.70 4.81 -17.34
C LEU A 165 -21.87 5.64 -17.88
N PRO A 166 -22.58 5.19 -18.93
CA PRO A 166 -23.62 5.96 -19.57
C PRO A 166 -24.82 6.24 -18.64
N LEU A 167 -24.89 5.54 -17.51
CA LEU A 167 -26.00 5.65 -16.57
C LEU A 167 -25.90 6.87 -15.63
N ILE A 168 -24.70 7.43 -15.40
CA ILE A 168 -24.49 8.47 -14.39
C ILE A 168 -23.85 9.73 -15.00
N GLY A 169 -23.38 9.68 -16.25
CA GLY A 169 -22.75 10.84 -16.94
C GLY A 169 -21.43 11.31 -16.30
N ILE A 170 -20.85 10.52 -15.41
CA ILE A 170 -19.61 10.84 -14.72
C ILE A 170 -18.51 9.92 -15.26
N GLU A 171 -17.48 10.52 -15.82
CA GLU A 171 -16.23 9.82 -16.14
C GLU A 171 -15.44 9.65 -14.84
N PHE A 172 -15.43 8.46 -14.25
CA PHE A 172 -14.72 8.20 -13.00
C PHE A 172 -13.20 8.48 -13.10
N GLY A 173 -12.61 8.39 -14.31
CA GLY A 173 -11.22 8.72 -14.56
C GLY A 173 -10.87 10.16 -14.24
N ASN A 174 -11.76 11.08 -14.57
CA ASN A 174 -11.57 12.49 -14.28
C ASN A 174 -11.72 12.81 -12.77
N LEU A 175 -12.41 11.95 -12.02
CA LEU A 175 -12.61 12.13 -10.58
C LEU A 175 -11.38 11.75 -9.75
N LEU A 176 -10.63 10.72 -10.16
CA LEU A 176 -9.49 10.19 -9.41
C LEU A 176 -8.16 10.38 -10.12
N SER A 177 -8.15 10.86 -11.36
CA SER A 177 -6.94 11.04 -12.20
C SER A 177 -6.04 9.80 -12.19
N THR A 178 -6.66 8.60 -12.22
CA THR A 178 -5.94 7.32 -12.20
C THR A 178 -5.70 6.80 -13.59
N THR A 179 -4.53 6.20 -13.81
CA THR A 179 -4.12 5.53 -15.05
C THR A 179 -4.25 4.01 -14.91
N PRO A 180 -4.58 3.27 -15.99
CA PRO A 180 -4.68 1.83 -15.93
C PRO A 180 -3.30 1.19 -15.76
N LEU A 181 -3.08 0.48 -14.66
CA LEU A 181 -1.82 -0.16 -14.32
C LEU A 181 -1.57 -1.43 -15.16
N LYS A 182 -0.31 -1.66 -15.53
CA LYS A 182 0.15 -2.89 -16.20
C LYS A 182 0.10 -4.08 -15.23
N ARG A 183 0.04 -5.30 -15.78
CA ARG A 183 0.00 -6.53 -14.94
C ARG A 183 1.21 -6.67 -14.02
N ILE A 184 2.38 -6.24 -14.47
CA ILE A 184 3.61 -6.30 -13.68
C ILE A 184 3.54 -5.37 -12.46
N ASP A 185 2.90 -4.21 -12.61
CA ASP A 185 2.76 -3.24 -11.53
C ASP A 185 1.96 -3.81 -10.37
N TRP A 186 0.89 -4.58 -10.66
CA TRP A 186 0.13 -5.30 -9.62
C TRP A 186 0.98 -6.29 -8.85
N ILE A 187 1.90 -7.00 -9.52
CA ILE A 187 2.83 -7.92 -8.85
C ILE A 187 3.75 -7.15 -7.93
N VAL A 188 4.31 -6.02 -8.40
CA VAL A 188 5.17 -5.15 -7.59
C VAL A 188 4.41 -4.60 -6.39
N LEU A 189 3.18 -4.10 -6.58
CA LEU A 189 2.33 -3.58 -5.51
C LEU A 189 2.08 -4.62 -4.42
N VAL A 190 1.68 -5.83 -4.80
CA VAL A 190 1.44 -6.92 -3.85
C VAL A 190 2.74 -7.35 -3.15
N ALA A 191 3.85 -7.42 -3.86
CA ALA A 191 5.15 -7.78 -3.30
C ALA A 191 5.61 -6.74 -2.26
N VAL A 192 5.54 -5.45 -2.60
CA VAL A 192 5.91 -4.38 -1.66
C VAL A 192 4.93 -4.34 -0.48
N ALA A 193 3.63 -4.41 -0.71
CA ALA A 193 2.65 -4.38 0.37
C ALA A 193 2.76 -5.59 1.31
N SER A 194 3.21 -6.75 0.82
CA SER A 194 3.44 -7.94 1.67
C SER A 194 4.54 -7.73 2.71
N THR A 195 5.42 -6.74 2.53
CA THR A 195 6.48 -6.43 3.49
C THR A 195 5.93 -6.08 4.87
N VAL A 196 4.75 -5.46 4.95
CA VAL A 196 4.11 -5.15 6.25
C VAL A 196 3.76 -6.42 7.03
N LEU A 197 3.36 -7.49 6.34
CA LEU A 197 3.11 -8.80 6.97
C LEU A 197 4.42 -9.41 7.48
N LEU A 198 5.46 -9.40 6.64
CA LEU A 198 6.76 -9.99 6.98
C LEU A 198 7.40 -9.27 8.18
N VAL A 199 7.34 -7.95 8.19
CA VAL A 199 7.88 -7.12 9.26
C VAL A 199 7.14 -7.38 10.58
N GLU A 200 5.82 -7.51 10.54
CA GLU A 200 5.02 -7.79 11.73
C GLU A 200 5.20 -9.24 12.23
N GLU A 201 5.26 -10.21 11.34
CA GLU A 201 5.57 -11.59 11.71
C GLU A 201 6.96 -11.74 12.32
N PHE A 202 7.95 -11.02 11.78
CA PHE A 202 9.30 -10.96 12.34
C PHE A 202 9.29 -10.36 13.75
N ARG A 203 8.56 -9.27 13.97
CA ARG A 203 8.38 -8.67 15.30
C ARG A 203 7.77 -9.67 16.29
N LYS A 204 6.69 -10.35 15.91
CA LYS A 204 6.02 -11.37 16.73
C LYS A 204 6.96 -12.54 17.05
N PHE A 205 7.74 -12.98 16.07
CA PHE A 205 8.76 -14.02 16.26
C PHE A 205 9.82 -13.59 17.29
N MET A 206 10.35 -12.38 17.16
CA MET A 206 11.35 -11.83 18.10
C MET A 206 10.79 -11.71 19.52
N MET A 207 9.53 -11.30 19.67
CA MET A 207 8.86 -11.23 20.98
C MET A 207 8.68 -12.63 21.60
N ASN A 208 8.29 -13.62 20.81
CA ASN A 208 8.06 -14.98 21.28
C ASN A 208 9.35 -15.74 21.58
N SER A 209 10.45 -15.45 20.88
CA SER A 209 11.77 -16.04 21.10
C SER A 209 12.46 -15.58 22.40
N GLY A 210 11.84 -14.62 23.13
CA GLY A 210 12.38 -14.11 24.39
C GLY A 210 13.57 -13.17 24.26
N PHE A 211 13.94 -12.78 23.04
CA PHE A 211 15.06 -11.87 22.76
C PHE A 211 14.87 -10.49 23.41
N PHE A 212 13.62 -10.04 23.55
CA PHE A 212 13.23 -8.81 24.26
C PHE A 212 12.69 -9.05 25.67
N ARG A 213 13.09 -10.13 26.34
CA ARG A 213 12.78 -10.32 27.75
C ARG A 213 13.62 -9.35 28.57
N VAL A 214 13.27 -8.09 28.54
CA VAL A 214 13.77 -7.11 29.50
C VAL A 214 13.32 -7.61 30.88
N ARG A 215 14.31 -7.99 31.70
CA ARG A 215 14.12 -8.32 33.14
C ARG A 215 13.24 -7.22 33.74
N ARG A 216 12.10 -7.64 34.25
CA ARG A 216 11.39 -6.87 35.28
C ARG A 216 12.12 -7.00 36.58
#